data_6486cf7b2a926531283eac9275dedad1
#
_entry.id   6486cf7b2a926531283eac9275dedad1
#
_cell.length_a   1.000
_cell.length_b   1.000
_cell.length_c   1.000
_cell.angle_alpha   90.00
_cell.angle_beta   90.00
_cell.angle_gamma   90.00
#
_symmetry.space_group_name_H-M   'P 1'
#
loop_
_entity.id
_entity.type
_entity.pdbx_description
1 polymer ?
#
loop_
_entity_poly.entity_id
_entity_poly.type
_entity_poly.pdbx_seq_one_letter_code
_entity_poly.pdbx_strand_id
1 'polypeptide(L)'
;MRNLGRSFRDRILPAVLTAAGVALLAAGLLSYTGSAVAADPAASAGPSEIAVDPSVGLGLPTLPPPGASASGLPSASPGGSAVATRVVIEALGIDLPIVKPRPGSAYPYCNVAMYLTDPRLGQPGGDKASYIYAHARDGMFGPIYDRAIQKEHGGPGSMKGMIVQVYTSDDVLHEYQVTKVLLHQLSLNAPLAATHDQLWLQTSEGPKGTPGKTQLVAEPLLTLPADHATAHPTPHPVVCG
;
A
#
# COMPACT_ATOMS: atom_id res chain seq x y z
N MET A 1 -5.93 -9.06 -60.69
CA MET A 1 -6.46 -7.89 -59.94
C MET A 1 -6.64 -8.13 -58.43
N ARG A 2 -5.74 -8.90 -57.75
CA ARG A 2 -5.88 -9.28 -56.32
C ARG A 2 -4.92 -8.56 -55.34
N ASN A 3 -4.01 -7.72 -55.83
CA ASN A 3 -2.95 -7.15 -54.98
C ASN A 3 -3.15 -5.69 -54.58
N LEU A 4 -4.13 -4.95 -55.16
CA LEU A 4 -4.37 -3.54 -54.77
C LEU A 4 -5.00 -3.39 -53.37
N GLY A 5 -5.84 -4.34 -52.93
CA GLY A 5 -6.52 -4.26 -51.63
C GLY A 5 -5.61 -4.48 -50.43
N ARG A 6 -4.53 -5.28 -50.56
CA ARG A 6 -3.59 -5.50 -49.49
C ARG A 6 -2.68 -4.28 -49.27
N SER A 7 -2.24 -3.65 -50.34
CA SER A 7 -1.37 -2.46 -50.24
C SER A 7 -2.07 -1.26 -49.60
N PHE A 8 -3.36 -1.13 -49.81
CA PHE A 8 -4.20 -0.07 -49.22
C PHE A 8 -4.34 -0.27 -47.71
N ARG A 9 -4.59 -1.51 -47.30
CA ARG A 9 -4.80 -1.86 -45.89
C ARG A 9 -3.51 -1.75 -45.04
N ASP A 10 -2.36 -2.13 -45.59
CA ASP A 10 -1.13 -2.22 -44.86
C ASP A 10 -0.33 -0.90 -44.76
N ARG A 11 -0.61 0.05 -45.67
CA ARG A 11 0.12 1.32 -45.73
C ARG A 11 -0.73 2.57 -45.47
N ILE A 12 -1.97 2.60 -45.89
CA ILE A 12 -2.82 3.79 -45.80
C ILE A 12 -3.59 3.82 -44.47
N LEU A 13 -4.09 2.68 -44.02
CA LEU A 13 -4.86 2.60 -42.77
C LEU A 13 -4.05 3.05 -41.53
N PRO A 14 -2.78 2.62 -41.35
CA PRO A 14 -1.96 3.12 -40.24
C PRO A 14 -1.67 4.62 -40.31
N ALA A 15 -1.46 5.16 -41.51
CA ALA A 15 -1.16 6.58 -41.69
C ALA A 15 -2.37 7.48 -41.35
N VAL A 16 -3.57 7.07 -41.71
CA VAL A 16 -4.83 7.78 -41.39
C VAL A 16 -5.11 7.74 -39.89
N LEU A 17 -4.90 6.60 -39.23
CA LEU A 17 -5.07 6.48 -37.77
C LEU A 17 -4.09 7.32 -36.98
N THR A 18 -2.83 7.44 -37.46
CA THR A 18 -1.82 8.28 -36.81
C THR A 18 -2.17 9.76 -36.93
N ALA A 19 -2.62 10.21 -38.12
CA ALA A 19 -3.04 11.60 -38.34
C ALA A 19 -4.26 11.98 -37.49
N ALA A 20 -5.24 11.11 -37.36
CA ALA A 20 -6.42 11.32 -36.52
C ALA A 20 -6.06 11.40 -35.03
N GLY A 21 -5.10 10.57 -34.55
CA GLY A 21 -4.62 10.60 -33.18
C GLY A 21 -3.93 11.91 -32.79
N VAL A 22 -3.10 12.45 -33.68
CA VAL A 22 -2.41 13.73 -33.46
C VAL A 22 -3.40 14.90 -33.44
N ALA A 23 -4.43 14.89 -34.29
CA ALA A 23 -5.45 15.94 -34.31
C ALA A 23 -6.29 15.97 -33.03
N LEU A 24 -6.64 14.80 -32.46
CA LEU A 24 -7.36 14.71 -31.18
C LEU A 24 -6.53 15.18 -29.99
N LEU A 25 -5.23 14.90 -29.97
CA LEU A 25 -4.33 15.39 -28.93
C LEU A 25 -4.18 16.92 -28.97
N ALA A 26 -4.09 17.52 -30.17
CA ALA A 26 -4.00 18.96 -30.33
C ALA A 26 -5.31 19.68 -29.90
N ALA A 27 -6.45 19.12 -30.22
CA ALA A 27 -7.75 19.66 -29.78
C ALA A 27 -7.95 19.56 -28.27
N GLY A 28 -7.48 18.45 -27.64
CA GLY A 28 -7.53 18.27 -26.19
C GLY A 28 -6.67 19.29 -25.41
N LEU A 29 -5.48 19.60 -25.92
CA LEU A 29 -4.57 20.58 -25.30
C LEU A 29 -5.12 22.02 -25.38
N LEU A 30 -5.77 22.39 -26.49
CA LEU A 30 -6.38 23.72 -26.66
C LEU A 30 -7.62 23.93 -25.77
N SER A 31 -8.30 22.88 -25.38
CA SER A 31 -9.45 22.95 -24.47
C SER A 31 -9.06 23.13 -23.00
N TYR A 32 -7.81 22.88 -22.63
CA TYR A 32 -7.33 22.97 -21.24
C TYR A 32 -6.82 24.37 -20.83
N THR A 33 -6.64 25.30 -21.79
CA THR A 33 -6.09 26.65 -21.52
C THR A 33 -7.15 27.72 -21.27
N GLY A 34 -8.42 27.37 -21.13
CA GLY A 34 -9.53 28.31 -21.02
C GLY A 34 -10.35 28.25 -19.75
N SER A 35 -9.76 28.48 -18.58
CA SER A 35 -10.50 28.89 -17.38
C SER A 35 -9.60 29.61 -16.38
N ALA A 36 -9.11 30.80 -16.78
CA ALA A 36 -8.69 31.80 -15.82
C ALA A 36 -9.95 32.44 -15.23
N VAL A 37 -10.33 32.05 -14.02
CA VAL A 37 -11.35 32.73 -13.25
C VAL A 37 -10.81 34.12 -12.89
N ALA A 38 -11.43 35.16 -13.44
CA ALA A 38 -11.18 36.54 -13.07
C ALA A 38 -11.57 36.72 -11.59
N ALA A 39 -10.61 37.10 -10.77
CA ALA A 39 -10.85 37.59 -9.42
C ALA A 39 -11.43 38.98 -9.48
N ASP A 40 -12.63 39.12 -8.93
CA ASP A 40 -13.32 40.40 -8.78
C ASP A 40 -12.76 41.13 -7.53
N PRO A 41 -12.24 42.37 -7.64
CA PRO A 41 -11.75 43.11 -6.49
C PRO A 41 -12.83 44.10 -6.02
N ALA A 42 -13.64 43.75 -5.03
CA ALA A 42 -14.29 44.74 -4.19
C ALA A 42 -15.12 44.11 -3.07
N ALA A 43 -14.62 44.17 -1.83
CA ALA A 43 -15.40 44.58 -0.66
C ALA A 43 -14.46 44.72 0.54
N SER A 44 -14.00 45.94 0.73
CA SER A 44 -13.41 46.38 1.98
C SER A 44 -14.52 46.43 3.02
N ALA A 45 -14.52 45.52 4.01
CA ALA A 45 -15.28 45.64 5.23
C ALA A 45 -14.27 45.77 6.37
N GLY A 46 -14.37 46.89 7.09
CA GLY A 46 -13.47 47.32 8.15
C GLY A 46 -13.52 46.38 9.39
N PRO A 47 -12.53 46.53 10.27
CA PRO A 47 -12.43 45.69 11.46
C PRO A 47 -13.52 46.02 12.46
N SER A 48 -14.40 45.07 12.75
CA SER A 48 -15.27 45.12 13.93
C SER A 48 -14.39 44.84 15.16
N GLU A 49 -14.18 45.85 15.96
CA GLU A 49 -13.66 45.76 17.32
C GLU A 49 -14.60 44.85 18.15
N ILE A 50 -14.16 43.65 18.47
CA ILE A 50 -14.80 42.81 19.45
C ILE A 50 -14.28 43.27 20.81
N ALA A 51 -15.14 43.91 21.59
CA ALA A 51 -14.88 44.25 22.99
C ALA A 51 -14.66 42.94 23.77
N VAL A 52 -13.44 42.71 24.21
CA VAL A 52 -13.08 41.58 25.08
C VAL A 52 -13.47 41.95 26.50
N ASP A 53 -14.44 41.24 27.08
CA ASP A 53 -14.77 41.29 28.49
C ASP A 53 -13.62 40.72 29.34
N PRO A 54 -13.02 41.48 30.24
CA PRO A 54 -11.85 41.02 30.99
C PRO A 54 -12.16 40.09 32.17
N SER A 55 -13.37 39.51 32.27
CA SER A 55 -13.79 38.74 33.44
C SER A 55 -13.83 37.24 33.28
N VAL A 56 -13.40 36.66 32.13
CA VAL A 56 -13.29 35.21 32.00
C VAL A 56 -11.89 34.79 32.42
N GLY A 57 -11.74 34.37 33.64
CA GLY A 57 -10.52 33.75 34.17
C GLY A 57 -10.24 32.45 33.42
N LEU A 58 -9.30 32.51 32.49
CA LEU A 58 -8.71 31.32 31.87
C LEU A 58 -7.91 30.57 32.93
N GLY A 59 -8.51 29.55 33.55
CA GLY A 59 -7.80 28.58 34.34
C GLY A 59 -6.76 27.87 33.44
N LEU A 60 -5.51 28.33 33.51
CA LEU A 60 -4.39 27.62 32.92
C LEU A 60 -4.33 26.22 33.54
N PRO A 61 -4.26 25.14 32.77
CA PRO A 61 -4.00 23.82 33.32
C PRO A 61 -2.65 23.87 34.04
N THR A 62 -2.67 23.58 35.33
CA THR A 62 -1.47 23.49 36.17
C THR A 62 -0.60 22.38 35.57
N LEU A 63 0.57 22.74 35.06
CA LEU A 63 1.60 21.77 34.65
C LEU A 63 1.93 20.88 35.87
N PRO A 64 1.97 19.55 35.70
CA PRO A 64 2.43 18.66 36.77
C PRO A 64 3.87 19.01 37.15
N PRO A 65 4.24 18.87 38.43
CA PRO A 65 5.57 19.24 38.92
C PRO A 65 6.67 18.45 38.18
N PRO A 66 7.82 19.07 37.87
CA PRO A 66 8.96 18.38 37.27
C PRO A 66 9.54 17.35 38.27
N GLY A 67 9.15 16.09 38.13
CA GLY A 67 9.55 15.03 39.03
C GLY A 67 8.76 13.73 38.88
N ALA A 68 7.68 13.71 38.12
CA ALA A 68 7.08 12.44 37.71
C ALA A 68 8.00 11.80 36.66
N SER A 69 8.91 10.94 37.12
CA SER A 69 9.65 10.03 36.25
C SER A 69 8.61 9.31 35.39
N ALA A 70 8.65 9.56 34.08
CA ALA A 70 7.94 8.75 33.11
C ALA A 70 8.45 7.32 33.30
N SER A 71 7.68 6.53 34.03
CA SER A 71 7.95 5.11 34.22
C SER A 71 8.01 4.48 32.85
N GLY A 72 9.19 3.95 32.55
CA GLY A 72 9.68 3.36 31.34
C GLY A 72 8.63 2.96 30.31
N LEU A 73 8.70 3.58 29.15
CA LEU A 73 8.41 2.88 27.92
C LEU A 73 9.16 1.55 28.00
N PRO A 74 8.50 0.40 27.80
CA PRO A 74 9.22 -0.85 27.69
C PRO A 74 10.21 -0.69 26.54
N SER A 75 11.50 -0.65 26.90
CA SER A 75 12.58 -0.71 25.92
C SER A 75 12.40 -2.06 25.25
N ALA A 76 11.99 -2.06 23.99
CA ALA A 76 11.95 -3.29 23.20
C ALA A 76 13.35 -3.90 23.29
N SER A 77 13.47 -5.04 23.99
CA SER A 77 14.72 -5.78 24.06
C SER A 77 15.06 -6.29 22.66
N PRO A 78 16.21 -5.93 22.08
CA PRO A 78 16.65 -6.52 20.82
C PRO A 78 17.22 -7.91 21.13
N GLY A 79 16.37 -8.93 21.17
CA GLY A 79 16.85 -10.23 21.65
C GLY A 79 16.05 -11.48 21.26
N GLY A 80 15.13 -11.37 20.36
CA GLY A 80 14.52 -12.52 19.68
C GLY A 80 14.09 -12.03 18.31
N SER A 81 14.32 -12.79 17.27
CA SER A 81 13.81 -12.38 15.93
C SER A 81 12.28 -12.38 15.97
N ALA A 82 11.71 -11.22 16.27
CA ALA A 82 10.28 -11.00 16.19
C ALA A 82 9.81 -11.42 14.78
N VAL A 83 8.65 -12.06 14.71
CA VAL A 83 8.09 -12.50 13.42
C VAL A 83 6.75 -11.82 13.17
N ALA A 84 6.45 -11.56 11.91
CA ALA A 84 5.16 -11.02 11.51
C ALA A 84 4.01 -11.98 11.92
N THR A 85 2.98 -11.43 12.57
CA THR A 85 1.83 -12.17 13.11
C THR A 85 0.49 -11.77 12.48
N ARG A 86 0.37 -10.52 11.99
CA ARG A 86 -0.85 -9.98 11.37
C ARG A 86 -0.50 -8.91 10.34
N VAL A 87 -1.27 -8.85 9.25
CA VAL A 87 -1.21 -7.77 8.26
C VAL A 87 -2.58 -7.16 8.06
N VAL A 88 -2.65 -5.82 8.07
CA VAL A 88 -3.88 -5.05 7.86
C VAL A 88 -3.63 -4.00 6.77
N ILE A 89 -4.58 -3.88 5.82
CA ILE A 89 -4.65 -2.80 4.84
C ILE A 89 -6.08 -2.30 4.85
N GLU A 90 -6.38 -1.34 5.71
CA GLU A 90 -7.76 -0.85 5.93
C GLU A 90 -8.40 -0.35 4.63
N ALA A 91 -7.65 0.37 3.81
CA ALA A 91 -8.11 0.90 2.52
C ALA A 91 -8.56 -0.19 1.52
N LEU A 92 -8.20 -1.44 1.75
CA LEU A 92 -8.57 -2.61 0.95
C LEU A 92 -9.45 -3.62 1.72
N GLY A 93 -9.79 -3.34 2.98
CA GLY A 93 -10.53 -4.27 3.84
C GLY A 93 -9.77 -5.58 4.10
N ILE A 94 -8.45 -5.55 4.06
CA ILE A 94 -7.59 -6.71 4.33
C ILE A 94 -7.22 -6.72 5.80
N ASP A 95 -7.47 -7.86 6.46
CA ASP A 95 -7.07 -8.14 7.84
C ASP A 95 -6.81 -9.64 7.98
N LEU A 96 -5.54 -10.04 8.05
CA LEU A 96 -5.14 -11.44 8.02
C LEU A 96 -4.11 -11.77 9.08
N PRO A 97 -4.29 -12.88 9.83
CA PRO A 97 -3.20 -13.45 10.58
C PRO A 97 -2.11 -13.96 9.63
N ILE A 98 -0.87 -13.85 10.08
CA ILE A 98 0.30 -14.33 9.32
C ILE A 98 0.83 -15.58 9.99
N VAL A 99 1.14 -16.60 9.20
CA VAL A 99 1.72 -17.85 9.69
C VAL A 99 3.01 -18.21 8.97
N LYS A 100 3.84 -18.99 9.64
CA LYS A 100 5.03 -19.58 9.02
C LYS A 100 4.61 -20.67 8.03
N PRO A 101 5.20 -20.73 6.82
CA PRO A 101 4.96 -21.83 5.90
C PRO A 101 5.44 -23.15 6.48
N ARG A 102 4.72 -24.25 6.19
CA ARG A 102 5.21 -25.61 6.49
C ARG A 102 6.36 -25.95 5.56
N PRO A 103 7.37 -26.68 6.04
CA PRO A 103 8.43 -27.18 5.18
C PRO A 103 7.86 -27.96 3.99
N GLY A 104 8.35 -27.67 2.78
CA GLY A 104 7.89 -28.34 1.56
C GLY A 104 6.55 -27.87 0.98
N SER A 105 5.87 -26.90 1.61
CA SER A 105 4.63 -26.31 1.08
C SER A 105 4.96 -25.04 0.29
N ALA A 106 4.75 -25.08 -1.02
CA ALA A 106 4.91 -23.92 -1.90
C ALA A 106 3.63 -23.07 -2.04
N TYR A 107 2.47 -23.61 -1.62
CA TYR A 107 1.19 -22.95 -1.74
C TYR A 107 0.77 -22.29 -0.43
N PRO A 108 0.26 -21.05 -0.47
CA PRO A 108 -0.29 -20.42 0.72
C PRO A 108 -1.55 -21.16 1.17
N TYR A 109 -1.80 -21.17 2.50
CA TYR A 109 -3.07 -21.57 3.05
C TYR A 109 -4.14 -20.52 2.77
N CYS A 110 -5.42 -20.93 2.79
CA CYS A 110 -6.54 -20.02 2.86
C CYS A 110 -6.70 -19.47 4.29
N ASN A 111 -7.35 -18.30 4.40
CA ASN A 111 -7.69 -17.56 5.63
C ASN A 111 -6.50 -17.00 6.40
N VAL A 112 -5.31 -17.04 5.83
CA VAL A 112 -4.07 -16.48 6.41
C VAL A 112 -3.17 -15.92 5.32
N ALA A 113 -2.31 -14.99 5.70
CA ALA A 113 -1.11 -14.67 4.94
C ALA A 113 0.07 -15.51 5.45
N MET A 114 1.14 -15.56 4.68
CA MET A 114 2.36 -16.29 5.04
C MET A 114 3.57 -15.41 4.74
N TYR A 115 4.64 -15.55 5.51
CA TYR A 115 5.91 -14.92 5.18
C TYR A 115 6.88 -15.91 4.53
N LEU A 116 7.70 -15.42 3.62
CA LEU A 116 8.70 -16.25 2.95
C LEU A 116 9.94 -16.41 3.85
N THR A 117 10.36 -17.66 4.04
CA THR A 117 11.56 -18.00 4.80
C THR A 117 12.76 -18.18 3.87
N ASP A 118 13.53 -17.13 3.66
CA ASP A 118 14.81 -17.16 2.93
C ASP A 118 15.84 -16.38 3.78
N PRO A 119 17.07 -16.87 3.94
CA PRO A 119 18.07 -16.20 4.78
C PRO A 119 18.47 -14.81 4.29
N ARG A 120 18.13 -14.46 3.04
CA ARG A 120 18.32 -13.11 2.47
C ARG A 120 17.16 -12.15 2.79
N LEU A 121 16.05 -12.66 3.31
CA LEU A 121 14.91 -11.88 3.76
C LEU A 121 14.96 -11.70 5.28
N GLY A 122 14.27 -10.67 5.76
CA GLY A 122 14.09 -10.33 7.16
C GLY A 122 12.66 -10.46 7.63
N GLN A 123 12.41 -9.84 8.78
CA GLN A 123 11.10 -9.61 9.36
C GLN A 123 10.89 -8.09 9.49
N PRO A 124 9.64 -7.61 9.66
CA PRO A 124 9.37 -6.18 9.82
C PRO A 124 10.24 -5.52 10.88
N GLY A 125 10.73 -4.31 10.56
CA GLY A 125 11.63 -3.57 11.43
C GLY A 125 13.10 -4.05 11.42
N GLY A 126 13.45 -5.00 10.55
CA GLY A 126 14.81 -5.51 10.41
C GLY A 126 15.67 -4.72 9.43
N ASP A 127 16.77 -5.31 9.00
CA ASP A 127 17.75 -4.74 8.07
C ASP A 127 17.64 -5.24 6.63
N LYS A 128 16.58 -6.02 6.33
CA LYS A 128 16.31 -6.66 5.02
C LYS A 128 14.83 -6.56 4.70
N ALA A 129 14.49 -6.84 3.44
CA ALA A 129 13.09 -6.91 3.06
C ALA A 129 12.35 -8.04 3.78
N SER A 130 11.14 -7.72 4.22
CA SER A 130 10.13 -8.69 4.66
C SER A 130 9.22 -9.03 3.49
N TYR A 131 8.91 -10.31 3.29
CA TYR A 131 8.11 -10.76 2.18
C TYR A 131 6.90 -11.56 2.64
N ILE A 132 5.70 -11.01 2.46
CA ILE A 132 4.42 -11.58 2.88
C ILE A 132 3.58 -11.88 1.64
N TYR A 133 2.95 -13.04 1.61
CA TYR A 133 2.14 -13.45 0.46
C TYR A 133 0.85 -14.14 0.88
N ALA A 134 -0.19 -14.00 0.07
CA ALA A 134 -1.47 -14.67 0.25
C ALA A 134 -2.16 -14.89 -1.11
N HIS A 135 -3.21 -15.71 -1.13
CA HIS A 135 -4.02 -15.93 -2.33
C HIS A 135 -4.76 -14.69 -2.80
N ALA A 136 -4.97 -14.58 -4.13
CA ALA A 136 -5.85 -13.60 -4.77
C ALA A 136 -7.32 -14.02 -4.64
N ARG A 137 -7.84 -14.09 -3.41
CA ARG A 137 -9.22 -14.47 -3.07
C ARG A 137 -9.84 -13.43 -2.15
N ASP A 138 -11.16 -13.37 -2.14
CA ASP A 138 -11.93 -12.56 -1.18
C ASP A 138 -11.55 -12.93 0.25
N GLY A 139 -11.50 -11.92 1.12
CA GLY A 139 -11.04 -12.09 2.50
C GLY A 139 -9.53 -12.37 2.65
N MET A 140 -8.77 -12.32 1.56
CA MET A 140 -7.31 -12.46 1.55
C MET A 140 -6.69 -11.28 0.76
N PHE A 141 -5.71 -11.54 -0.14
CA PHE A 141 -5.11 -10.50 -0.99
C PHE A 141 -5.85 -10.31 -2.33
N GLY A 142 -7.08 -10.83 -2.47
CA GLY A 142 -7.95 -10.58 -3.63
C GLY A 142 -8.14 -9.11 -3.93
N PRO A 143 -8.43 -8.23 -2.96
CA PRO A 143 -8.56 -6.79 -3.19
C PRO A 143 -7.32 -6.12 -3.79
N ILE A 144 -6.11 -6.64 -3.51
CA ILE A 144 -4.87 -6.17 -4.17
C ILE A 144 -4.91 -6.51 -5.66
N TYR A 145 -5.26 -7.76 -6.00
CA TYR A 145 -5.39 -8.19 -7.38
C TYR A 145 -6.46 -7.37 -8.13
N ASP A 146 -7.65 -7.25 -7.55
CA ASP A 146 -8.76 -6.52 -8.16
C ASP A 146 -8.39 -5.06 -8.42
N ARG A 147 -7.79 -4.40 -7.44
CA ARG A 147 -7.34 -3.01 -7.57
C ARG A 147 -6.21 -2.85 -8.59
N ALA A 148 -5.28 -3.81 -8.65
CA ALA A 148 -4.11 -3.74 -9.52
C ALA A 148 -4.44 -4.00 -11.00
N ILE A 149 -5.28 -4.99 -11.28
CA ILE A 149 -5.49 -5.54 -12.62
C ILE A 149 -6.78 -5.01 -13.26
N GLN A 150 -7.84 -4.83 -12.48
CA GLN A 150 -9.11 -4.30 -12.99
C GLN A 150 -9.06 -2.78 -13.06
N LYS A 151 -9.03 -2.25 -14.29
CA LYS A 151 -8.87 -0.80 -14.54
C LYS A 151 -10.00 0.03 -13.94
N GLU A 152 -11.20 -0.49 -13.89
CA GLU A 152 -12.38 0.11 -13.26
C GLU A 152 -12.20 0.33 -11.75
N HIS A 153 -11.31 -0.40 -11.10
CA HIS A 153 -10.99 -0.26 -9.68
C HIS A 153 -9.80 0.67 -9.41
N GLY A 154 -9.35 1.44 -10.40
CA GLY A 154 -8.35 2.48 -10.28
C GLY A 154 -6.93 2.08 -10.71
N GLY A 155 -6.69 0.80 -10.95
CA GLY A 155 -5.40 0.29 -11.40
C GLY A 155 -4.27 0.39 -10.33
N PRO A 156 -3.05 -0.01 -10.68
CA PRO A 156 -1.94 -0.13 -9.72
C PRO A 156 -1.58 1.21 -9.05
N GLY A 157 -1.72 2.32 -9.76
CA GLY A 157 -1.42 3.65 -9.24
C GLY A 157 -2.26 4.07 -8.04
N SER A 158 -3.50 3.56 -7.93
CA SER A 158 -4.43 3.90 -6.87
C SER A 158 -4.05 3.34 -5.49
N MET A 159 -3.13 2.40 -5.43
CA MET A 159 -2.64 1.83 -4.16
C MET A 159 -1.41 2.54 -3.60
N LYS A 160 -0.76 3.42 -4.37
CA LYS A 160 0.36 4.22 -3.87
C LYS A 160 -0.12 5.15 -2.75
N GLY A 161 0.66 5.22 -1.68
CA GLY A 161 0.30 6.00 -0.49
C GLY A 161 -0.56 5.27 0.52
N MET A 162 -1.13 4.10 0.20
CA MET A 162 -1.86 3.29 1.17
C MET A 162 -0.94 2.83 2.30
N ILE A 163 -1.51 2.75 3.50
CA ILE A 163 -0.81 2.26 4.69
C ILE A 163 -1.02 0.75 4.81
N VAL A 164 0.06 0.06 5.09
CA VAL A 164 0.08 -1.36 5.45
C VAL A 164 0.58 -1.45 6.88
N GLN A 165 -0.20 -2.05 7.73
CA GLN A 165 0.12 -2.31 9.12
C GLN A 165 0.57 -3.77 9.26
N VAL A 166 1.73 -4.00 9.85
CA VAL A 166 2.22 -5.35 10.16
C VAL A 166 2.54 -5.41 11.65
N TYR A 167 1.89 -6.33 12.32
CA TYR A 167 2.14 -6.62 13.73
C TYR A 167 3.17 -7.74 13.86
N THR A 168 3.95 -7.71 14.91
CA THR A 168 4.99 -8.69 15.18
C THR A 168 4.81 -9.36 16.54
N SER A 169 5.47 -10.50 16.74
CA SER A 169 5.32 -11.36 17.92
C SER A 169 5.84 -10.75 19.24
N ASP A 170 6.44 -9.61 19.19
CA ASP A 170 6.92 -8.81 20.33
C ASP A 170 6.02 -7.61 20.64
N ASP A 171 4.75 -7.66 20.21
CA ASP A 171 3.73 -6.63 20.44
C ASP A 171 4.11 -5.27 19.85
N VAL A 172 4.66 -5.30 18.64
CA VAL A 172 5.02 -4.09 17.89
C VAL A 172 4.20 -4.00 16.60
N LEU A 173 3.73 -2.79 16.31
CA LEU A 173 3.14 -2.40 15.05
C LEU A 173 4.17 -1.67 14.20
N HIS A 174 4.40 -2.18 13.00
CA HIS A 174 5.16 -1.50 11.95
C HIS A 174 4.21 -1.02 10.88
N GLU A 175 4.18 0.28 10.63
CA GLU A 175 3.44 0.87 9.52
C GLU A 175 4.38 1.14 8.35
N TYR A 176 3.91 0.75 7.17
CA TYR A 176 4.59 0.96 5.89
C TYR A 176 3.70 1.72 4.95
N GLN A 177 4.28 2.53 4.08
CA GLN A 177 3.55 3.20 3.01
C GLN A 177 3.88 2.58 1.65
N VAL A 178 2.86 2.19 0.89
CA VAL A 178 3.03 1.65 -0.46
C VAL A 178 3.63 2.71 -1.38
N THR A 179 4.80 2.41 -1.94
CA THR A 179 5.54 3.29 -2.85
C THR A 179 5.49 2.82 -4.29
N LYS A 180 5.43 1.50 -4.51
CA LYS A 180 5.40 0.89 -5.85
C LYS A 180 4.40 -0.26 -5.91
N VAL A 181 3.81 -0.45 -7.08
CA VAL A 181 3.01 -1.62 -7.43
C VAL A 181 3.56 -2.19 -8.72
N LEU A 182 4.01 -3.42 -8.68
CA LEU A 182 4.66 -4.12 -9.77
C LEU A 182 3.74 -5.24 -10.26
N LEU A 183 3.42 -5.23 -11.55
CA LEU A 183 2.58 -6.24 -12.19
C LEU A 183 3.43 -7.28 -12.92
N HIS A 184 2.85 -8.45 -13.14
CA HIS A 184 3.42 -9.54 -13.95
C HIS A 184 4.81 -10.00 -13.49
N GLN A 185 5.08 -9.91 -12.18
CA GLN A 185 6.38 -10.29 -11.64
C GLN A 185 6.56 -11.80 -11.64
N LEU A 186 7.73 -12.25 -12.11
CA LEU A 186 8.10 -13.67 -12.21
C LEU A 186 9.28 -14.04 -11.33
N SER A 187 9.90 -13.07 -10.66
CA SER A 187 11.10 -13.29 -9.86
C SER A 187 11.03 -12.61 -8.49
N LEU A 188 11.88 -13.08 -7.58
CA LEU A 188 12.09 -12.51 -6.25
C LEU A 188 13.42 -11.75 -6.15
N ASN A 189 14.11 -11.50 -7.27
CA ASN A 189 15.43 -10.90 -7.24
C ASN A 189 15.47 -9.56 -6.52
N ALA A 190 14.44 -8.71 -6.72
CA ALA A 190 14.41 -7.39 -6.11
C ALA A 190 14.25 -7.44 -4.57
N PRO A 191 13.27 -8.15 -3.98
CA PRO A 191 13.20 -8.27 -2.52
C PRO A 191 14.42 -8.97 -1.91
N LEU A 192 14.99 -9.98 -2.59
CA LEU A 192 16.17 -10.69 -2.11
C LEU A 192 17.47 -9.86 -2.15
N ALA A 193 17.48 -8.76 -2.91
CA ALA A 193 18.62 -7.84 -3.01
C ALA A 193 18.45 -6.59 -2.12
N ALA A 194 17.34 -6.44 -1.42
CA ALA A 194 17.12 -5.29 -0.54
C ALA A 194 18.05 -5.33 0.68
N THR A 195 18.62 -4.18 1.02
CA THR A 195 19.62 -4.01 2.09
C THR A 195 19.13 -3.11 3.23
N HIS A 196 17.82 -2.93 3.33
CA HIS A 196 17.17 -2.14 4.38
C HIS A 196 15.76 -2.70 4.63
N ASP A 197 15.12 -2.25 5.70
CA ASP A 197 13.73 -2.59 5.98
C ASP A 197 12.83 -2.15 4.83
N GLN A 198 12.14 -3.08 4.24
CA GLN A 198 11.20 -2.87 3.14
C GLN A 198 10.16 -3.98 3.17
N LEU A 199 8.89 -3.62 3.07
CA LEU A 199 7.82 -4.61 3.03
C LEU A 199 7.43 -4.93 1.58
N TRP A 200 7.39 -6.21 1.26
CA TRP A 200 6.89 -6.73 0.00
C TRP A 200 5.64 -7.58 0.24
N LEU A 201 4.54 -7.22 -0.40
CA LEU A 201 3.32 -8.02 -0.39
C LEU A 201 3.11 -8.63 -1.76
N GLN A 202 2.78 -9.92 -1.83
CA GLN A 202 2.55 -10.61 -3.10
C GLN A 202 1.22 -11.34 -3.14
N THR A 203 0.55 -11.23 -4.30
CA THR A 203 -0.58 -12.10 -4.66
C THR A 203 -0.49 -12.56 -6.11
N SER A 204 -1.27 -13.59 -6.48
CA SER A 204 -1.41 -14.03 -7.86
C SER A 204 -2.27 -13.05 -8.65
N GLU A 205 -2.13 -13.03 -9.96
CA GLU A 205 -2.97 -12.25 -10.88
C GLU A 205 -4.17 -13.07 -11.34
N GLY A 206 -4.90 -13.63 -10.39
CA GLY A 206 -6.11 -14.40 -10.56
C GLY A 206 -6.31 -15.45 -9.46
N PRO A 207 -7.55 -15.85 -9.20
CA PRO A 207 -7.91 -16.73 -8.08
C PRO A 207 -7.40 -18.17 -8.26
N LYS A 208 -7.06 -18.57 -9.49
CA LYS A 208 -6.55 -19.93 -9.82
C LYS A 208 -5.03 -20.05 -9.84
N GLY A 209 -4.30 -19.06 -9.34
CA GLY A 209 -2.85 -19.08 -9.29
C GLY A 209 -2.20 -18.92 -10.67
N THR A 210 -1.99 -17.70 -11.10
CA THR A 210 -1.32 -17.37 -12.36
C THR A 210 0.21 -17.34 -12.18
N PRO A 211 1.01 -17.54 -13.25
CA PRO A 211 2.46 -17.37 -13.20
C PRO A 211 2.86 -15.95 -12.80
N GLY A 212 2.25 -14.92 -13.40
CA GLY A 212 2.47 -13.53 -13.04
C GLY A 212 1.95 -13.20 -11.64
N LYS A 213 2.67 -12.37 -10.92
CA LYS A 213 2.33 -11.92 -9.57
C LYS A 213 2.27 -10.40 -9.52
N THR A 214 1.29 -9.91 -8.79
CA THR A 214 1.28 -8.51 -8.36
C THR A 214 2.07 -8.41 -7.06
N GLN A 215 3.01 -7.46 -7.02
CA GLN A 215 3.81 -7.17 -5.84
C GLN A 215 3.63 -5.70 -5.44
N LEU A 216 3.33 -5.44 -4.17
CA LEU A 216 3.37 -4.12 -3.56
C LEU A 216 4.70 -3.98 -2.84
N VAL A 217 5.36 -2.85 -3.04
CA VAL A 217 6.56 -2.46 -2.29
C VAL A 217 6.17 -1.30 -1.39
N ALA A 218 6.45 -1.43 -0.11
CA ALA A 218 6.15 -0.40 0.87
C ALA A 218 7.38 -0.10 1.74
N GLU A 219 7.60 1.18 2.00
CA GLU A 219 8.71 1.69 2.81
C GLU A 219 8.24 1.92 4.25
N PRO A 220 9.12 1.75 5.25
CA PRO A 220 8.77 1.96 6.65
C PRO A 220 8.37 3.42 6.90
N LEU A 221 7.33 3.61 7.68
CA LEU A 221 6.79 4.92 8.05
C LEU A 221 6.99 5.21 9.53
N LEU A 222 6.50 4.30 10.40
CA LEU A 222 6.64 4.42 11.85
C LEU A 222 6.53 3.06 12.53
N THR A 223 6.93 3.02 13.80
CA THR A 223 6.84 1.83 14.66
C THR A 223 6.23 2.24 15.99
N LEU A 224 5.24 1.48 16.48
CA LEU A 224 4.49 1.75 17.70
C LEU A 224 4.34 0.47 18.54
N PRO A 225 4.23 0.57 19.87
CA PRO A 225 3.72 -0.54 20.67
C PRO A 225 2.31 -0.93 20.24
N ALA A 226 2.01 -2.21 20.24
CA ALA A 226 0.70 -2.74 19.93
C ALA A 226 0.08 -3.45 21.14
N ASP A 227 -1.25 -3.53 21.16
CA ASP A 227 -1.96 -4.39 22.11
C ASP A 227 -1.71 -5.86 21.77
N HIS A 228 -1.46 -6.68 22.80
CA HIS A 228 -1.13 -8.09 22.63
C HIS A 228 -2.22 -8.86 21.89
N ALA A 229 -3.48 -8.69 22.25
CA ALA A 229 -4.58 -9.41 21.59
C ALA A 229 -4.73 -8.98 20.12
N THR A 230 -4.43 -7.72 19.83
CA THR A 230 -4.42 -7.17 18.46
C THR A 230 -3.27 -7.74 17.65
N ALA A 231 -2.08 -7.87 18.23
CA ALA A 231 -0.89 -8.39 17.58
C ALA A 231 -0.93 -9.93 17.38
N HIS A 232 -1.70 -10.65 18.19
CA HIS A 232 -1.74 -12.12 18.18
C HIS A 232 -3.13 -12.69 17.84
N PRO A 233 -3.67 -12.45 16.63
CA PRO A 233 -4.91 -13.07 16.20
C PRO A 233 -4.75 -14.58 16.13
N THR A 234 -5.80 -15.32 16.48
CA THR A 234 -5.80 -16.78 16.35
C THR A 234 -5.90 -17.18 14.87
N PRO A 235 -4.88 -17.79 14.27
CA PRO A 235 -4.93 -18.17 12.85
C PRO A 235 -5.74 -19.47 12.66
N HIS A 236 -6.52 -19.52 11.57
CA HIS A 236 -7.28 -20.72 11.16
C HIS A 236 -6.90 -21.11 9.73
N PRO A 237 -5.66 -21.55 9.48
CA PRO A 237 -5.20 -21.92 8.15
C PRO A 237 -5.89 -23.20 7.66
N VAL A 238 -6.41 -23.16 6.44
CA VAL A 238 -6.99 -24.32 5.77
C VAL A 238 -6.34 -24.53 4.40
N VAL A 239 -6.34 -25.79 3.93
CA VAL A 239 -5.93 -26.07 2.56
C VAL A 239 -6.99 -25.53 1.62
N CYS A 240 -6.60 -24.74 0.64
CA CYS A 240 -7.54 -24.19 -0.33
C CYS A 240 -8.02 -25.28 -1.30
N GLY A 241 -9.31 -25.36 -1.50
CA GLY A 241 -9.96 -26.19 -2.52
C GLY A 241 -9.84 -25.61 -3.93
#